data_22cb4254ad19532ead177bc57243d1f6
#
_entry.id   22cb4254ad19532ead177bc57243d1f6
#
_cell.length_a   1.000
_cell.length_b   1.000
_cell.length_c   1.000
_cell.angle_alpha   90.00
_cell.angle_beta   90.00
_cell.angle_gamma   90.00
#
_symmetry.space_group_name_H-M   'P 1'
#
loop_
_entity.id
_entity.type
_entity.pdbx_description
1 polymer ?
#
loop_
_entity_poly.entity_id
_entity_poly.type
_entity_poly.pdbx_seq_one_letter_code
_entity_poly.pdbx_strand_id
1 'polypeptide(L)'
;MKVTGYETWLARVPYEEGRFGTHIVLRLTTDDGLRGVGYVSNLTPWSLKAQRAAIEAFAEQVVGQDPMQVESINAKLLYIFTRIQLSGLANSAAGVVDIALWDLKAQALGQPLHRLLGAADNTVPAYASWNLWWSYDLATLVRHAQEHIDRGFRQMKYRLGGVQDVAQAVERTRVLREAVGDDIELMTDINWSWSLNQALEIGRALQPYRLFWIEDPISAHDYDGLARVNREVRTRIAAGEVYHEAPQFTRLLENRCVDALIVDLEAGGITQWLKIAALAEAYRVPVASHTCTEVGAQLVAGIRNGLTVEYLPWAEPLFQEVPQVKDGRLGLSQRPGLGLELDEAALKRFEYH
;
A
#
# COMPACT_ATOMS: atom_id res chain seq x y z
N MET A 1 -28.87 -11.04 -0.24
CA MET A 1 -28.13 -9.79 -0.52
C MET A 1 -27.58 -9.84 -1.96
N LYS A 2 -27.82 -8.80 -2.73
CA LYS A 2 -27.31 -8.67 -4.10
C LYS A 2 -26.86 -7.23 -4.34
N VAL A 3 -25.79 -7.05 -5.07
CA VAL A 3 -25.37 -5.72 -5.54
C VAL A 3 -26.41 -5.19 -6.53
N THR A 4 -26.90 -3.97 -6.31
CA THR A 4 -27.94 -3.33 -7.15
C THR A 4 -27.40 -2.18 -8.00
N GLY A 5 -26.24 -1.64 -7.67
CA GLY A 5 -25.63 -0.54 -8.41
C GLY A 5 -24.28 -0.10 -7.86
N TYR A 6 -23.68 0.86 -8.56
CA TYR A 6 -22.39 1.44 -8.17
C TYR A 6 -22.32 2.92 -8.51
N GLU A 7 -21.40 3.61 -7.84
CA GLU A 7 -21.03 5.01 -8.12
C GLU A 7 -19.50 5.12 -8.04
N THR A 8 -18.91 6.01 -8.85
CA THR A 8 -17.45 6.24 -8.85
C THR A 8 -17.14 7.73 -8.79
N TRP A 9 -16.07 8.08 -8.09
CA TRP A 9 -15.54 9.46 -8.02
C TRP A 9 -14.07 9.47 -8.35
N LEU A 10 -13.63 10.48 -9.10
CA LEU A 10 -12.25 10.89 -9.20
C LEU A 10 -12.01 12.00 -8.19
N ALA A 11 -11.05 11.84 -7.31
CA ALA A 11 -10.71 12.85 -6.32
C ALA A 11 -9.23 13.26 -6.44
N ARG A 12 -8.97 14.57 -6.29
CA ARG A 12 -7.63 15.14 -6.21
C ARG A 12 -7.48 15.87 -4.89
N VAL A 13 -6.84 15.24 -3.95
CA VAL A 13 -6.73 15.71 -2.55
C VAL A 13 -5.37 16.36 -2.34
N PRO A 14 -5.30 17.64 -1.95
CA PRO A 14 -4.04 18.29 -1.62
C PRO A 14 -3.48 17.72 -0.31
N TYR A 15 -2.18 17.40 -0.25
CA TYR A 15 -1.49 16.95 0.96
C TYR A 15 -0.25 17.78 1.30
N GLU A 16 0.25 18.55 0.34
CA GLU A 16 1.35 19.53 0.50
C GLU A 16 1.17 20.62 -0.55
N GLU A 17 1.82 21.78 -0.36
CA GLU A 17 1.74 22.87 -1.34
C GLU A 17 2.19 22.41 -2.75
N GLY A 18 1.28 22.50 -3.70
CA GLY A 18 1.50 22.07 -5.08
C GLY A 18 1.48 20.55 -5.31
N ARG A 19 1.29 19.72 -4.25
CA ARG A 19 1.23 18.27 -4.34
C ARG A 19 -0.15 17.73 -4.00
N PHE A 20 -0.57 16.71 -4.74
CA PHE A 20 -1.89 16.13 -4.63
C PHE A 20 -1.81 14.61 -4.66
N GLY A 21 -2.56 13.94 -3.80
CA GLY A 21 -2.98 12.56 -3.97
C GLY A 21 -4.12 12.48 -4.97
N THR A 22 -4.07 11.52 -5.87
CA THR A 22 -5.15 11.23 -6.81
C THR A 22 -5.77 9.89 -6.46
N HIS A 23 -7.12 9.86 -6.42
CA HIS A 23 -7.86 8.70 -5.95
C HIS A 23 -9.02 8.40 -6.89
N ILE A 24 -9.34 7.12 -7.04
CA ILE A 24 -10.62 6.68 -7.56
C ILE A 24 -11.33 5.94 -6.45
N VAL A 25 -12.53 6.39 -6.12
CA VAL A 25 -13.39 5.78 -5.10
C VAL A 25 -14.55 5.10 -5.80
N LEU A 26 -14.87 3.88 -5.37
CA LEU A 26 -16.03 3.11 -5.78
C LEU A 26 -16.93 2.88 -4.56
N ARG A 27 -18.22 3.06 -4.75
CA ARG A 27 -19.27 2.61 -3.81
C ARG A 27 -20.16 1.60 -4.51
N LEU A 28 -20.29 0.41 -3.93
CA LEU A 28 -21.30 -0.59 -4.30
C LEU A 28 -22.50 -0.46 -3.36
N THR A 29 -23.71 -0.64 -3.88
CA THR A 29 -24.94 -0.63 -3.08
C THR A 29 -25.66 -1.96 -3.25
N THR A 30 -26.30 -2.46 -2.19
CA THR A 30 -27.03 -3.73 -2.19
C THR A 30 -28.55 -3.53 -2.02
N ASP A 31 -29.34 -4.59 -2.31
CA ASP A 31 -30.80 -4.62 -2.18
C ASP A 31 -31.31 -4.50 -0.74
N ASP A 32 -30.45 -4.76 0.26
CA ASP A 32 -30.73 -4.57 1.69
C ASP A 32 -30.14 -3.25 2.25
N GLY A 33 -29.60 -2.39 1.38
CA GLY A 33 -29.18 -1.02 1.70
C GLY A 33 -27.75 -0.88 2.22
N LEU A 34 -26.95 -1.95 2.25
CA LEU A 34 -25.53 -1.85 2.60
C LEU A 34 -24.76 -1.13 1.49
N ARG A 35 -23.69 -0.44 1.90
CA ARG A 35 -22.81 0.31 1.01
C ARG A 35 -21.37 -0.10 1.26
N GLY A 36 -20.73 -0.73 0.26
CA GLY A 36 -19.33 -1.11 0.33
C GLY A 36 -18.45 -0.12 -0.40
N VAL A 37 -17.32 0.22 0.20
CA VAL A 37 -16.36 1.19 -0.33
C VAL A 37 -15.08 0.47 -0.74
N GLY A 38 -14.64 0.77 -1.97
CA GLY A 38 -13.31 0.42 -2.45
C GLY A 38 -12.63 1.65 -3.03
N TYR A 39 -11.32 1.73 -2.94
CA TYR A 39 -10.58 2.85 -3.53
C TYR A 39 -9.15 2.46 -3.88
N VAL A 40 -8.54 3.26 -4.75
CA VAL A 40 -7.13 3.21 -5.10
C VAL A 40 -6.54 4.60 -5.05
N SER A 41 -5.27 4.69 -4.66
CA SER A 41 -4.54 5.94 -4.41
C SER A 41 -3.29 6.05 -5.28
N ASN A 42 -2.74 7.26 -5.36
CA ASN A 42 -1.45 7.55 -5.98
C ASN A 42 -1.38 7.26 -7.49
N LEU A 43 -2.49 7.43 -8.18
CA LEU A 43 -2.55 7.27 -9.63
C LEU A 43 -1.97 8.50 -10.35
N THR A 44 -1.30 8.26 -11.46
CA THR A 44 -0.85 9.37 -12.32
C THR A 44 -2.05 10.04 -12.99
N PRO A 45 -2.09 11.40 -13.08
CA PRO A 45 -3.27 12.11 -13.59
C PRO A 45 -3.75 11.64 -14.97
N TRP A 46 -2.84 11.24 -15.85
CA TRP A 46 -3.19 10.76 -17.20
C TRP A 46 -3.78 9.34 -17.23
N SER A 47 -3.57 8.52 -16.21
CA SER A 47 -4.13 7.17 -16.13
C SER A 47 -5.52 7.12 -15.50
N LEU A 48 -5.93 8.18 -14.78
CA LEU A 48 -7.15 8.21 -13.99
C LEU A 48 -8.42 7.87 -14.79
N LYS A 49 -8.57 8.46 -15.99
CA LYS A 49 -9.76 8.20 -16.83
C LYS A 49 -9.82 6.75 -17.32
N ALA A 50 -8.67 6.19 -17.72
CA ALA A 50 -8.60 4.80 -18.14
C ALA A 50 -8.87 3.84 -16.97
N GLN A 51 -8.30 4.14 -15.80
CA GLN A 51 -8.49 3.34 -14.59
C GLN A 51 -9.94 3.39 -14.12
N ARG A 52 -10.58 4.57 -14.10
CA ARG A 52 -11.99 4.72 -13.78
C ARG A 52 -12.87 3.89 -14.71
N ALA A 53 -12.66 4.01 -16.03
CA ALA A 53 -13.42 3.25 -17.01
C ALA A 53 -13.28 1.73 -16.82
N ALA A 54 -12.08 1.26 -16.47
CA ALA A 54 -11.85 -0.15 -16.13
C ALA A 54 -12.60 -0.54 -14.86
N ILE A 55 -12.56 0.25 -13.79
CA ILE A 55 -13.29 0.00 -12.54
C ILE A 55 -14.80 -0.07 -12.80
N GLU A 56 -15.35 0.87 -13.57
CA GLU A 56 -16.78 0.89 -13.94
C GLU A 56 -17.17 -0.36 -14.73
N ALA A 57 -16.35 -0.77 -15.71
CA ALA A 57 -16.59 -1.99 -16.48
C ALA A 57 -16.59 -3.26 -15.59
N PHE A 58 -15.74 -3.33 -14.58
CA PHE A 58 -15.73 -4.41 -13.60
C PHE A 58 -16.90 -4.32 -12.61
N ALA A 59 -17.25 -3.11 -12.15
CA ALA A 59 -18.39 -2.89 -11.27
C ALA A 59 -19.72 -3.30 -11.92
N GLU A 60 -19.88 -3.10 -13.23
CA GLU A 60 -21.03 -3.59 -13.99
C GLU A 60 -21.16 -5.12 -13.93
N GLN A 61 -20.05 -5.86 -13.93
CA GLN A 61 -20.06 -7.34 -13.88
C GLN A 61 -20.51 -7.90 -12.52
N VAL A 62 -20.48 -7.09 -11.45
CA VAL A 62 -20.89 -7.53 -10.11
C VAL A 62 -22.32 -7.14 -9.76
N VAL A 63 -22.99 -6.31 -10.56
CA VAL A 63 -24.41 -6.01 -10.39
C VAL A 63 -25.22 -7.32 -10.53
N GLY A 64 -26.11 -7.57 -9.56
CA GLY A 64 -26.88 -8.81 -9.45
C GLY A 64 -26.16 -9.97 -8.77
N GLN A 65 -24.83 -9.86 -8.49
CA GLN A 65 -24.07 -10.88 -7.77
C GLN A 65 -24.27 -10.77 -6.26
N ASP A 66 -24.03 -11.87 -5.55
CA ASP A 66 -24.00 -11.91 -4.09
C ASP A 66 -22.57 -11.61 -3.59
N PRO A 67 -22.33 -10.49 -2.88
CA PRO A 67 -21.00 -10.14 -2.38
C PRO A 67 -20.44 -11.14 -1.36
N MET A 68 -21.24 -12.05 -0.82
CA MET A 68 -20.71 -13.17 -0.01
C MET A 68 -19.82 -14.11 -0.81
N GLN A 69 -19.94 -14.13 -2.15
CA GLN A 69 -19.17 -14.97 -3.06
C GLN A 69 -17.91 -14.26 -3.59
N VAL A 70 -17.29 -13.39 -2.79
CA VAL A 70 -16.17 -12.52 -3.20
C VAL A 70 -15.06 -13.29 -3.93
N GLU A 71 -14.67 -14.46 -3.45
CA GLU A 71 -13.63 -15.30 -4.04
C GLU A 71 -13.96 -15.72 -5.48
N SER A 72 -15.19 -16.19 -5.69
CA SER A 72 -15.67 -16.59 -7.02
C SER A 72 -15.78 -15.40 -7.97
N ILE A 73 -16.24 -14.26 -7.47
CA ILE A 73 -16.34 -13.01 -8.23
C ILE A 73 -14.97 -12.52 -8.63
N ASN A 74 -14.01 -12.45 -7.68
CA ASN A 74 -12.63 -12.03 -7.96
C ASN A 74 -11.99 -12.91 -9.04
N ALA A 75 -12.09 -14.24 -8.90
CA ALA A 75 -11.57 -15.18 -9.89
C ALA A 75 -12.18 -14.96 -11.29
N LYS A 76 -13.50 -14.70 -11.37
CA LYS A 76 -14.17 -14.41 -12.64
C LYS A 76 -13.71 -13.09 -13.26
N LEU A 77 -13.57 -12.03 -12.46
CA LEU A 77 -13.11 -10.72 -12.93
C LEU A 77 -11.69 -10.82 -13.50
N LEU A 78 -10.77 -11.45 -12.79
CA LEU A 78 -9.40 -11.64 -13.26
C LEU A 78 -9.33 -12.53 -14.51
N TYR A 79 -10.20 -13.56 -14.63
CA TYR A 79 -10.24 -14.43 -15.81
C TYR A 79 -10.69 -13.72 -17.09
N ILE A 80 -11.65 -12.79 -17.01
CA ILE A 80 -12.16 -12.04 -18.16
C ILE A 80 -11.01 -11.34 -18.92
N PHE A 81 -10.02 -10.83 -18.19
CA PHE A 81 -8.91 -10.07 -18.77
C PHE A 81 -7.66 -10.89 -19.11
N THR A 82 -7.60 -12.17 -18.69
CA THR A 82 -6.49 -13.06 -19.05
C THR A 82 -6.27 -13.14 -20.56
N ARG A 83 -7.34 -13.04 -21.34
CA ARG A 83 -7.28 -13.11 -22.82
C ARG A 83 -6.67 -11.89 -23.48
N ILE A 84 -6.68 -10.73 -22.83
CA ILE A 84 -6.16 -9.47 -23.39
C ILE A 84 -4.88 -9.01 -22.71
N GLN A 85 -4.38 -9.79 -21.72
CA GLN A 85 -3.11 -9.55 -21.02
C GLN A 85 -2.96 -8.12 -20.48
N LEU A 86 -4.06 -7.52 -19.99
CA LEU A 86 -4.07 -6.21 -19.34
C LEU A 86 -3.76 -6.35 -17.83
N SER A 87 -2.68 -7.08 -17.46
CA SER A 87 -2.26 -7.10 -16.05
C SER A 87 -2.13 -5.67 -15.48
N GLY A 88 -1.73 -5.32 -14.42
CA GLY A 88 -1.65 -3.94 -13.93
C GLY A 88 -3.03 -3.24 -13.89
N LEU A 89 -3.43 -2.61 -14.99
CA LEU A 89 -4.70 -1.86 -15.07
C LEU A 89 -5.92 -2.71 -14.70
N ALA A 90 -6.01 -3.93 -15.22
CA ALA A 90 -7.12 -4.83 -14.93
C ALA A 90 -7.09 -5.35 -13.50
N ASN A 91 -5.91 -5.70 -12.99
CA ASN A 91 -5.76 -6.18 -11.62
C ASN A 91 -6.09 -5.08 -10.61
N SER A 92 -5.62 -3.85 -10.86
CA SER A 92 -5.96 -2.69 -10.03
C SER A 92 -7.47 -2.42 -10.04
N ALA A 93 -8.12 -2.44 -11.21
CA ALA A 93 -9.56 -2.25 -11.31
C ALA A 93 -10.37 -3.36 -10.60
N ALA A 94 -9.98 -4.62 -10.78
CA ALA A 94 -10.56 -5.75 -10.05
C ALA A 94 -10.35 -5.59 -8.53
N GLY A 95 -9.17 -5.07 -8.14
CA GLY A 95 -8.82 -4.81 -6.75
C GLY A 95 -9.75 -3.83 -6.06
N VAL A 96 -10.10 -2.73 -6.71
CA VAL A 96 -11.04 -1.74 -6.16
C VAL A 96 -12.43 -2.34 -5.95
N VAL A 97 -12.90 -3.15 -6.90
CA VAL A 97 -14.21 -3.85 -6.78
C VAL A 97 -14.15 -4.89 -5.67
N ASP A 98 -13.05 -5.65 -5.59
CA ASP A 98 -12.85 -6.69 -4.55
C ASP A 98 -12.83 -6.08 -3.14
N ILE A 99 -12.18 -4.93 -2.95
CA ILE A 99 -12.18 -4.19 -1.67
C ILE A 99 -13.62 -3.85 -1.26
N ALA A 100 -14.42 -3.29 -2.17
CA ALA A 100 -15.82 -2.94 -1.89
C ALA A 100 -16.68 -4.18 -1.58
N LEU A 101 -16.43 -5.31 -2.24
CA LEU A 101 -17.12 -6.57 -1.95
C LEU A 101 -16.76 -7.14 -0.58
N TRP A 102 -15.50 -7.08 -0.18
CA TRP A 102 -15.05 -7.47 1.16
C TRP A 102 -15.63 -6.58 2.24
N ASP A 103 -15.75 -5.27 1.97
CA ASP A 103 -16.40 -4.32 2.87
C ASP A 103 -17.89 -4.72 3.08
N LEU A 104 -18.63 -4.94 1.99
CA LEU A 104 -20.02 -5.43 2.06
C LEU A 104 -20.16 -6.75 2.82
N LYS A 105 -19.27 -7.71 2.55
CA LYS A 105 -19.28 -9.01 3.21
C LYS A 105 -19.06 -8.87 4.72
N ALA A 106 -18.09 -8.07 5.13
CA ALA A 106 -17.78 -7.87 6.54
C ALA A 106 -18.90 -7.09 7.25
N GLN A 107 -19.52 -6.09 6.59
CA GLN A 107 -20.71 -5.39 7.08
C GLN A 107 -21.89 -6.34 7.28
N ALA A 108 -22.18 -7.20 6.29
CA ALA A 108 -23.28 -8.18 6.37
C ALA A 108 -23.08 -9.20 7.51
N LEU A 109 -21.84 -9.50 7.86
CA LEU A 109 -21.50 -10.37 8.99
C LEU A 109 -21.42 -9.62 10.33
N GLY A 110 -21.62 -8.30 10.34
CA GLY A 110 -21.53 -7.46 11.53
C GLY A 110 -20.15 -7.40 12.17
N GLN A 111 -19.08 -7.64 11.40
CA GLN A 111 -17.71 -7.71 11.90
C GLN A 111 -16.80 -6.71 11.19
N PRO A 112 -15.85 -6.07 11.92
CA PRO A 112 -14.73 -5.39 11.30
C PRO A 112 -13.90 -6.39 10.47
N LEU A 113 -13.35 -5.95 9.34
CA LEU A 113 -12.61 -6.85 8.43
C LEU A 113 -11.44 -7.56 9.14
N HIS A 114 -10.62 -6.85 9.93
CA HIS A 114 -9.50 -7.48 10.64
C HIS A 114 -9.95 -8.60 11.58
N ARG A 115 -11.12 -8.45 12.24
CA ARG A 115 -11.69 -9.50 13.09
C ARG A 115 -12.18 -10.70 12.27
N LEU A 116 -12.80 -10.43 11.13
CA LEU A 116 -13.23 -11.48 10.19
C LEU A 116 -12.01 -12.27 9.67
N LEU A 117 -10.86 -11.62 9.51
CA LEU A 117 -9.59 -12.26 9.13
C LEU A 117 -8.86 -12.94 10.30
N GLY A 118 -9.34 -12.79 11.54
CA GLY A 118 -8.78 -13.47 12.70
C GLY A 118 -7.80 -12.67 13.54
N ALA A 119 -7.71 -11.33 13.36
CA ALA A 119 -6.85 -10.48 14.16
C ALA A 119 -7.23 -10.52 15.65
N ALA A 120 -6.22 -10.65 16.51
CA ALA A 120 -6.38 -10.58 17.96
C ALA A 120 -6.35 -9.13 18.46
N ASP A 121 -5.50 -8.30 17.88
CA ASP A 121 -5.27 -6.92 18.28
C ASP A 121 -6.14 -5.92 17.51
N ASN A 122 -6.36 -4.75 18.13
CA ASN A 122 -7.05 -3.61 17.52
C ASN A 122 -6.07 -2.52 17.05
N THR A 123 -4.79 -2.83 16.97
CA THR A 123 -3.74 -1.92 16.52
C THR A 123 -2.69 -2.69 15.72
N VAL A 124 -2.00 -2.00 14.82
CA VAL A 124 -0.94 -2.58 13.99
C VAL A 124 0.24 -1.61 13.93
N PRO A 125 1.51 -2.06 13.86
CA PRO A 125 2.64 -1.17 13.62
C PRO A 125 2.47 -0.39 12.32
N ALA A 126 2.88 0.89 12.31
CA ALA A 126 2.79 1.73 11.12
C ALA A 126 4.01 2.63 10.97
N TYR A 127 4.43 2.87 9.73
CA TYR A 127 5.53 3.77 9.41
C TYR A 127 5.04 4.98 8.62
N ALA A 128 5.57 6.17 8.96
CA ALA A 128 5.33 7.39 8.21
C ALA A 128 6.03 7.31 6.83
N SER A 129 5.31 7.55 5.75
CA SER A 129 5.85 7.42 4.39
C SER A 129 5.59 8.64 3.50
N TRP A 130 5.32 9.80 4.08
CA TRP A 130 5.12 11.05 3.34
C TRP A 130 6.07 12.14 3.85
N ASN A 131 6.26 13.20 3.06
CA ASN A 131 7.05 14.38 3.41
C ASN A 131 8.52 14.09 3.82
N LEU A 132 9.10 13.00 3.30
CA LEU A 132 10.52 12.68 3.46
C LEU A 132 11.14 12.43 2.07
N TRP A 133 10.92 13.38 1.14
CA TRP A 133 11.29 13.26 -0.26
C TRP A 133 12.78 13.54 -0.49
N TRP A 134 13.37 12.84 -1.47
CA TRP A 134 14.76 13.03 -1.88
C TRP A 134 15.06 14.47 -2.35
N SER A 135 14.04 15.20 -2.84
CA SER A 135 14.16 16.56 -3.35
C SER A 135 14.26 17.64 -2.27
N TYR A 136 13.97 17.30 -1.00
CA TYR A 136 14.09 18.25 0.10
C TYR A 136 15.54 18.48 0.51
N ASP A 137 15.85 19.70 0.98
CA ASP A 137 17.11 19.96 1.67
C ASP A 137 17.14 19.22 3.03
N LEU A 138 18.32 19.15 3.63
CA LEU A 138 18.52 18.40 4.87
C LEU A 138 17.74 18.98 6.05
N ALA A 139 17.61 20.31 6.12
CA ALA A 139 16.89 20.98 7.22
C ALA A 139 15.38 20.67 7.14
N THR A 140 14.79 20.71 5.95
CA THR A 140 13.39 20.33 5.71
C THR A 140 13.16 18.86 6.01
N LEU A 141 14.07 17.99 5.58
CA LEU A 141 13.98 16.54 5.85
C LEU A 141 13.96 16.26 7.36
N VAL A 142 14.87 16.88 8.13
CA VAL A 142 14.94 16.72 9.59
C VAL A 142 13.70 17.27 10.28
N ARG A 143 13.21 18.43 9.86
CA ARG A 143 11.99 19.02 10.42
C ARG A 143 10.78 18.10 10.24
N HIS A 144 10.57 17.57 9.03
CA HIS A 144 9.47 16.64 8.78
C HIS A 144 9.60 15.31 9.53
N ALA A 145 10.83 14.80 9.67
CA ALA A 145 11.06 13.61 10.49
C ALA A 145 10.70 13.84 11.96
N GLN A 146 11.01 15.03 12.52
CA GLN A 146 10.61 15.37 13.86
C GLN A 146 9.09 15.51 14.01
N GLU A 147 8.41 16.11 13.03
CA GLU A 147 6.95 16.19 12.98
C GLU A 147 6.30 14.78 13.01
N HIS A 148 6.91 13.78 12.34
CA HIS A 148 6.43 12.40 12.42
C HIS A 148 6.62 11.79 13.81
N ILE A 149 7.74 12.04 14.48
CA ILE A 149 7.98 11.60 15.86
C ILE A 149 6.93 12.22 16.80
N ASP A 150 6.67 13.52 16.67
CA ASP A 150 5.70 14.27 17.47
C ASP A 150 4.26 13.76 17.24
N ARG A 151 3.95 13.25 16.04
CA ARG A 151 2.69 12.55 15.73
C ARG A 151 2.62 11.12 16.27
N GLY A 152 3.66 10.64 16.93
CA GLY A 152 3.71 9.33 17.59
C GLY A 152 4.28 8.20 16.74
N PHE A 153 4.84 8.45 15.55
CA PHE A 153 5.50 7.43 14.75
C PHE A 153 6.83 7.00 15.39
N ARG A 154 7.14 5.71 15.26
CA ARG A 154 8.42 5.09 15.66
C ARG A 154 9.15 4.45 14.49
N GLN A 155 8.52 4.47 13.33
CA GLN A 155 9.05 3.98 12.06
C GLN A 155 8.79 5.03 10.99
N MET A 156 9.73 5.25 10.08
CA MET A 156 9.54 6.17 8.96
C MET A 156 10.38 5.81 7.75
N LYS A 157 9.86 6.08 6.57
CA LYS A 157 10.51 5.82 5.28
C LYS A 157 10.85 7.13 4.57
N TYR A 158 12.13 7.38 4.34
CA TYR A 158 12.61 8.49 3.53
C TYR A 158 13.04 8.00 2.15
N ARG A 159 13.13 8.91 1.18
CA ARG A 159 13.42 8.53 -0.20
C ARG A 159 14.80 8.97 -0.63
N LEU A 160 15.48 8.07 -1.34
CA LEU A 160 16.78 8.29 -2.00
C LEU A 160 16.70 8.11 -3.52
N GLY A 161 15.52 7.89 -4.10
CA GLY A 161 15.35 7.56 -5.52
C GLY A 161 15.97 8.55 -6.52
N GLY A 162 16.13 9.82 -6.15
CA GLY A 162 16.83 10.83 -6.97
C GLY A 162 18.32 10.98 -6.64
N VAL A 163 18.85 10.20 -5.68
CA VAL A 163 20.24 10.31 -5.19
C VAL A 163 21.05 9.13 -5.70
N GLN A 164 22.00 9.42 -6.57
CA GLN A 164 22.86 8.38 -7.20
C GLN A 164 24.31 8.45 -6.74
N ASP A 165 24.69 9.50 -6.01
CA ASP A 165 26.02 9.70 -5.45
C ASP A 165 26.11 9.09 -4.05
N VAL A 166 27.15 8.28 -3.80
CA VAL A 166 27.37 7.58 -2.52
C VAL A 166 27.51 8.55 -1.36
N ALA A 167 28.31 9.61 -1.52
CA ALA A 167 28.57 10.57 -0.45
C ALA A 167 27.29 11.33 -0.08
N GLN A 168 26.48 11.70 -1.07
CA GLN A 168 25.20 12.37 -0.86
C GLN A 168 24.17 11.44 -0.16
N ALA A 169 24.08 10.17 -0.57
CA ALA A 169 23.21 9.18 0.07
C ALA A 169 23.61 8.96 1.54
N VAL A 170 24.91 8.81 1.80
CA VAL A 170 25.47 8.64 3.15
C VAL A 170 25.18 9.87 4.00
N GLU A 171 25.43 11.08 3.49
CA GLU A 171 25.21 12.31 4.25
C GLU A 171 23.75 12.53 4.62
N ARG A 172 22.82 12.31 3.68
CA ARG A 172 21.36 12.41 3.96
C ARG A 172 20.94 11.42 5.03
N THR A 173 21.42 10.18 4.94
CA THR A 173 21.10 9.12 5.91
C THR A 173 21.70 9.42 7.28
N ARG A 174 22.97 9.89 7.32
CA ARG A 174 23.67 10.28 8.55
C ARG A 174 22.91 11.38 9.29
N VAL A 175 22.62 12.48 8.59
CA VAL A 175 21.93 13.63 9.16
C VAL A 175 20.56 13.24 9.70
N LEU A 176 19.81 12.44 8.95
CA LEU A 176 18.50 11.98 9.40
C LEU A 176 18.61 11.06 10.62
N ARG A 177 19.54 10.08 10.61
CA ARG A 177 19.76 9.18 11.75
C ARG A 177 20.17 9.93 13.01
N GLU A 178 21.07 10.91 12.89
CA GLU A 178 21.48 11.75 14.03
C GLU A 178 20.33 12.59 14.60
N ALA A 179 19.43 13.07 13.72
CA ALA A 179 18.28 13.88 14.14
C ALA A 179 17.19 13.07 14.84
N VAL A 180 16.91 11.85 14.40
CA VAL A 180 15.82 11.02 14.94
C VAL A 180 16.27 10.08 16.05
N GLY A 181 17.56 9.83 16.20
CA GLY A 181 18.12 8.92 17.19
C GLY A 181 17.96 7.44 16.82
N ASP A 182 18.44 6.56 17.71
CA ASP A 182 18.52 5.12 17.45
C ASP A 182 17.20 4.36 17.70
N ASP A 183 16.28 4.97 18.42
CA ASP A 183 14.98 4.37 18.78
C ASP A 183 13.96 4.43 17.63
N ILE A 184 14.27 5.17 16.57
CA ILE A 184 13.43 5.27 15.38
C ILE A 184 13.94 4.29 14.31
N GLU A 185 13.06 3.41 13.84
CA GLU A 185 13.35 2.55 12.69
C GLU A 185 13.25 3.36 11.39
N LEU A 186 14.40 3.55 10.74
CA LEU A 186 14.49 4.21 9.44
C LEU A 186 14.49 3.20 8.31
N MET A 187 13.69 3.48 7.31
CA MET A 187 13.60 2.77 6.04
C MET A 187 13.95 3.73 4.92
N THR A 188 14.49 3.23 3.82
CA THR A 188 14.68 4.05 2.62
C THR A 188 14.10 3.39 1.40
N ASP A 189 13.56 4.21 0.50
CA ASP A 189 12.98 3.80 -0.75
C ASP A 189 13.74 4.43 -1.93
N ILE A 190 14.11 3.59 -2.88
CA ILE A 190 14.94 3.95 -4.01
C ILE A 190 14.13 4.11 -5.30
N ASN A 191 12.91 3.57 -5.31
CA ASN A 191 12.00 3.62 -6.47
C ASN A 191 12.72 3.18 -7.77
N TRP A 192 13.40 2.02 -7.72
CA TRP A 192 14.11 1.33 -8.84
C TRP A 192 15.20 2.15 -9.53
N SER A 193 15.66 3.25 -8.95
CA SER A 193 16.49 4.25 -9.65
C SER A 193 17.98 3.91 -9.69
N TRP A 194 18.46 2.99 -8.84
CA TRP A 194 19.86 2.61 -8.84
C TRP A 194 20.16 1.50 -9.87
N SER A 195 21.36 1.54 -10.43
CA SER A 195 21.93 0.37 -11.08
C SER A 195 22.37 -0.66 -10.03
N LEU A 196 22.57 -1.91 -10.46
CA LEU A 196 23.06 -2.97 -9.57
C LEU A 196 24.34 -2.58 -8.84
N ASN A 197 25.30 -1.94 -9.54
CA ASN A 197 26.56 -1.52 -8.92
C ASN A 197 26.34 -0.44 -7.86
N GLN A 198 25.50 0.56 -8.14
CA GLN A 198 25.13 1.59 -7.16
C GLN A 198 24.41 0.99 -5.95
N ALA A 199 23.48 0.06 -6.15
CA ALA A 199 22.76 -0.61 -5.06
C ALA A 199 23.73 -1.36 -4.12
N LEU A 200 24.73 -2.05 -4.67
CA LEU A 200 25.76 -2.73 -3.90
C LEU A 200 26.69 -1.74 -3.17
N GLU A 201 27.13 -0.70 -3.84
CA GLU A 201 28.05 0.29 -3.28
C GLU A 201 27.37 1.15 -2.20
N ILE A 202 26.24 1.78 -2.52
CA ILE A 202 25.50 2.63 -1.59
C ILE A 202 24.92 1.78 -0.46
N GLY A 203 24.32 0.62 -0.76
CA GLY A 203 23.77 -0.27 0.25
C GLY A 203 24.80 -0.70 1.31
N ARG A 204 26.04 -0.96 0.91
CA ARG A 204 27.14 -1.23 1.85
C ARG A 204 27.56 0.01 2.65
N ALA A 205 27.61 1.18 2.02
CA ALA A 205 27.95 2.43 2.69
C ALA A 205 26.89 2.87 3.72
N LEU A 206 25.63 2.47 3.53
CA LEU A 206 24.52 2.77 4.46
C LEU A 206 24.44 1.82 5.66
N GLN A 207 25.15 0.70 5.69
CA GLN A 207 25.09 -0.29 6.79
C GLN A 207 25.34 0.30 8.19
N PRO A 208 26.28 1.25 8.41
CA PRO A 208 26.51 1.83 9.73
C PRO A 208 25.29 2.54 10.33
N TYR A 209 24.34 2.97 9.50
CA TYR A 209 23.15 3.72 9.93
C TYR A 209 21.97 2.84 10.33
N ARG A 210 22.13 1.52 10.28
CA ARG A 210 21.14 0.54 10.79
C ARG A 210 19.73 0.79 10.24
N LEU A 211 19.62 0.91 8.91
CA LEU A 211 18.32 0.99 8.26
C LEU A 211 17.54 -0.29 8.46
N PHE A 212 16.23 -0.18 8.65
CA PHE A 212 15.34 -1.32 8.81
C PHE A 212 15.20 -2.10 7.50
N TRP A 213 15.04 -1.37 6.37
CA TRP A 213 15.17 -1.93 5.02
C TRP A 213 15.62 -0.88 3.99
N ILE A 214 16.06 -1.38 2.84
CA ILE A 214 16.19 -0.64 1.57
C ILE A 214 15.13 -1.19 0.64
N GLU A 215 14.21 -0.34 0.17
CA GLU A 215 13.07 -0.69 -0.68
C GLU A 215 13.39 -0.41 -2.13
N ASP A 216 13.02 -1.35 -3.01
CA ASP A 216 13.10 -1.26 -4.47
C ASP A 216 14.43 -0.68 -5.00
N PRO A 217 15.58 -1.27 -4.63
CA PRO A 217 16.88 -0.67 -4.92
C PRO A 217 17.21 -0.57 -6.42
N ILE A 218 16.76 -1.55 -7.22
CA ILE A 218 17.03 -1.65 -8.65
C ILE A 218 15.76 -2.05 -9.41
N SER A 219 15.83 -2.10 -10.74
CA SER A 219 14.71 -2.50 -11.58
C SER A 219 13.98 -3.75 -11.04
N ALA A 220 12.66 -3.67 -10.92
CA ALA A 220 11.79 -4.76 -10.49
C ALA A 220 11.86 -6.00 -11.40
N HIS A 221 12.31 -5.85 -12.65
CA HIS A 221 12.46 -6.96 -13.60
C HIS A 221 13.79 -7.70 -13.49
N ASP A 222 14.76 -7.17 -12.71
CA ASP A 222 16.07 -7.79 -12.50
C ASP A 222 16.08 -8.64 -11.22
N TYR A 223 15.43 -9.80 -11.27
CA TYR A 223 15.36 -10.72 -10.14
C TYR A 223 16.73 -11.25 -9.69
N ASP A 224 17.64 -11.50 -10.65
CA ASP A 224 19.00 -11.97 -10.34
C ASP A 224 19.81 -10.88 -9.66
N GLY A 225 19.68 -9.64 -10.12
CA GLY A 225 20.27 -8.47 -9.50
C GLY A 225 19.72 -8.23 -8.08
N LEU A 226 18.39 -8.29 -7.89
CA LEU A 226 17.76 -8.17 -6.57
C LEU A 226 18.26 -9.25 -5.60
N ALA A 227 18.30 -10.51 -6.04
CA ALA A 227 18.84 -11.62 -5.25
C ALA A 227 20.32 -11.41 -4.88
N ARG A 228 21.09 -10.81 -5.78
CA ARG A 228 22.49 -10.45 -5.51
C ARG A 228 22.59 -9.32 -4.49
N VAL A 229 21.80 -8.25 -4.62
CA VAL A 229 21.75 -7.16 -3.63
C VAL A 229 21.38 -7.72 -2.26
N ASN A 230 20.32 -8.53 -2.16
CA ASN A 230 19.86 -9.13 -0.91
C ASN A 230 20.93 -10.01 -0.24
N ARG A 231 21.74 -10.72 -1.02
CA ARG A 231 22.82 -11.56 -0.49
C ARG A 231 24.03 -10.78 -0.03
N GLU A 232 24.38 -9.67 -0.71
CA GLU A 232 25.64 -8.93 -0.52
C GLU A 232 25.50 -7.68 0.37
N VAL A 233 24.29 -7.16 0.56
CA VAL A 233 23.97 -6.04 1.45
C VAL A 233 23.35 -6.59 2.73
N ARG A 234 23.87 -6.21 3.91
CA ARG A 234 23.36 -6.74 5.20
C ARG A 234 22.01 -6.14 5.61
N THR A 235 21.72 -4.92 5.14
CA THR A 235 20.42 -4.29 5.37
C THR A 235 19.36 -5.10 4.62
N ARG A 236 18.22 -5.38 5.25
CA ARG A 236 17.09 -6.07 4.62
C ARG A 236 16.69 -5.39 3.31
N ILE A 237 16.34 -6.19 2.32
CA ILE A 237 15.78 -5.71 1.06
C ILE A 237 14.28 -5.94 1.08
N ALA A 238 13.52 -4.89 0.76
CA ALA A 238 12.08 -4.94 0.59
C ALA A 238 11.72 -4.60 -0.86
N ALA A 239 10.74 -5.28 -1.44
CA ALA A 239 10.19 -4.97 -2.75
C ALA A 239 8.83 -5.63 -2.94
N GLY A 240 8.08 -5.20 -3.96
CA GLY A 240 6.84 -5.88 -4.30
C GLY A 240 5.72 -4.98 -4.81
N GLU A 241 5.77 -3.69 -4.58
CA GLU A 241 4.67 -2.75 -4.83
C GLU A 241 4.19 -2.67 -6.30
N VAL A 242 5.07 -2.99 -7.26
CA VAL A 242 4.75 -2.94 -8.69
C VAL A 242 4.33 -4.27 -9.30
N TYR A 243 4.27 -5.33 -8.50
CA TYR A 243 3.83 -6.62 -9.01
C TYR A 243 2.33 -6.80 -8.81
N HIS A 244 1.68 -7.33 -9.82
CA HIS A 244 0.22 -7.46 -9.86
C HIS A 244 -0.28 -8.90 -9.87
N GLU A 245 0.61 -9.88 -9.96
CA GLU A 245 0.24 -11.29 -10.13
C GLU A 245 1.05 -12.21 -9.22
N ALA A 246 0.41 -13.22 -8.63
CA ALA A 246 1.05 -14.17 -7.73
C ALA A 246 2.32 -14.84 -8.29
N PRO A 247 2.45 -15.20 -9.60
CA PRO A 247 3.69 -15.74 -10.14
C PRO A 247 4.90 -14.81 -10.02
N GLN A 248 4.70 -13.49 -10.06
CA GLN A 248 5.78 -12.51 -9.90
C GLN A 248 6.32 -12.55 -8.45
N PHE A 249 5.41 -12.61 -7.46
CA PHE A 249 5.78 -12.77 -6.05
C PHE A 249 6.43 -14.12 -5.77
N THR A 250 5.94 -15.21 -6.40
CA THR A 250 6.59 -16.53 -6.32
C THR A 250 8.04 -16.43 -6.75
N ARG A 251 8.32 -15.75 -7.87
CA ARG A 251 9.67 -15.57 -8.38
C ARG A 251 10.57 -14.77 -7.44
N LEU A 252 10.04 -13.72 -6.79
CA LEU A 252 10.79 -12.98 -5.76
C LEU A 252 11.22 -13.88 -4.60
N LEU A 253 10.29 -14.71 -4.13
CA LEU A 253 10.49 -15.58 -2.98
C LEU A 253 11.44 -16.75 -3.30
N GLU A 254 11.23 -17.44 -4.41
CA GLU A 254 12.08 -18.57 -4.86
C GLU A 254 13.53 -18.15 -5.07
N ASN A 255 13.76 -16.98 -5.66
CA ASN A 255 15.10 -16.46 -5.90
C ASN A 255 15.69 -15.72 -4.69
N ARG A 256 14.96 -15.64 -3.56
CA ARG A 256 15.41 -14.92 -2.36
C ARG A 256 15.79 -13.47 -2.66
N CYS A 257 14.95 -12.79 -3.41
CA CYS A 257 15.19 -11.39 -3.80
C CYS A 257 14.95 -10.42 -2.64
N VAL A 258 14.14 -10.80 -1.65
CA VAL A 258 13.64 -9.92 -0.59
C VAL A 258 13.64 -10.57 0.78
N ASP A 259 13.76 -9.75 1.84
CA ASP A 259 13.58 -10.12 3.25
C ASP A 259 12.19 -9.68 3.77
N ALA A 260 11.51 -8.78 3.05
CA ALA A 260 10.12 -8.38 3.29
C ALA A 260 9.42 -8.12 1.96
N LEU A 261 8.15 -8.53 1.83
CA LEU A 261 7.31 -8.13 0.71
C LEU A 261 6.55 -6.84 1.03
N ILE A 262 6.53 -5.93 0.08
CA ILE A 262 5.66 -4.77 0.07
C ILE A 262 4.53 -5.08 -0.91
N VAL A 263 3.31 -5.33 -0.42
CA VAL A 263 2.21 -5.79 -1.28
C VAL A 263 1.15 -4.71 -1.42
N ASP A 264 0.88 -4.32 -2.67
CA ASP A 264 -0.17 -3.37 -3.00
C ASP A 264 -1.51 -4.07 -3.24
N LEU A 265 -2.61 -3.38 -2.94
CA LEU A 265 -3.97 -3.82 -3.25
C LEU A 265 -4.27 -3.83 -4.76
N GLU A 266 -3.46 -3.14 -5.56
CA GLU A 266 -3.53 -3.19 -7.02
C GLU A 266 -3.17 -4.57 -7.59
N ALA A 267 -2.66 -5.48 -6.79
CA ALA A 267 -2.45 -6.89 -7.16
C ALA A 267 -3.75 -7.72 -7.23
N GLY A 268 -4.91 -7.09 -7.36
CA GLY A 268 -6.21 -7.75 -7.49
C GLY A 268 -7.04 -7.75 -6.20
N GLY A 269 -6.80 -6.78 -5.32
CA GLY A 269 -7.58 -6.54 -4.12
C GLY A 269 -7.22 -7.41 -2.92
N ILE A 270 -8.09 -7.41 -1.94
CA ILE A 270 -7.92 -8.13 -0.67
C ILE A 270 -7.77 -9.64 -0.91
N THR A 271 -8.58 -10.20 -1.82
CA THR A 271 -8.56 -11.63 -2.13
C THR A 271 -7.20 -12.11 -2.61
N GLN A 272 -6.57 -11.37 -3.54
CA GLN A 272 -5.25 -11.74 -4.04
C GLN A 272 -4.14 -11.39 -3.04
N TRP A 273 -4.26 -10.26 -2.35
CA TRP A 273 -3.33 -9.83 -1.31
C TRP A 273 -3.18 -10.92 -0.22
N LEU A 274 -4.29 -11.49 0.26
CA LEU A 274 -4.27 -12.57 1.24
C LEU A 274 -3.59 -13.84 0.72
N LYS A 275 -3.76 -14.18 -0.56
CA LYS A 275 -3.08 -15.32 -1.19
C LYS A 275 -1.57 -15.10 -1.29
N ILE A 276 -1.16 -13.87 -1.65
CA ILE A 276 0.25 -13.48 -1.71
C ILE A 276 0.86 -13.52 -0.29
N ALA A 277 0.14 -13.02 0.71
CA ALA A 277 0.58 -13.06 2.10
C ALA A 277 0.76 -14.50 2.62
N ALA A 278 -0.18 -15.40 2.31
CA ALA A 278 -0.07 -16.83 2.65
C ALA A 278 1.09 -17.52 1.93
N LEU A 279 1.34 -17.16 0.66
CA LEU A 279 2.52 -17.62 -0.06
C LEU A 279 3.80 -17.15 0.63
N ALA A 280 3.90 -15.86 0.98
CA ALA A 280 5.04 -15.30 1.69
C ALA A 280 5.27 -15.98 3.05
N GLU A 281 4.20 -16.31 3.78
CA GLU A 281 4.28 -17.04 5.05
C GLU A 281 4.95 -18.41 4.88
N ALA A 282 4.64 -19.14 3.80
CA ALA A 282 5.27 -20.43 3.50
C ALA A 282 6.78 -20.31 3.28
N TYR A 283 7.26 -19.16 2.78
CA TYR A 283 8.69 -18.83 2.66
C TYR A 283 9.27 -18.14 3.90
N ARG A 284 8.46 -17.89 4.94
CA ARG A 284 8.84 -17.15 6.17
C ARG A 284 9.25 -15.70 5.88
N VAL A 285 8.67 -15.10 4.88
CA VAL A 285 8.88 -13.69 4.53
C VAL A 285 7.73 -12.88 5.11
N PRO A 286 8.01 -11.82 5.90
CA PRO A 286 6.98 -10.91 6.40
C PRO A 286 6.44 -10.01 5.29
N VAL A 287 5.22 -9.49 5.53
CA VAL A 287 4.50 -8.64 4.57
C VAL A 287 4.17 -7.30 5.19
N ALA A 288 4.47 -6.23 4.48
CA ALA A 288 3.99 -4.88 4.73
C ALA A 288 3.00 -4.46 3.63
N SER A 289 2.08 -3.55 3.96
CA SER A 289 1.18 -2.99 2.95
C SER A 289 1.84 -1.83 2.20
N HIS A 290 1.36 -1.57 1.00
CA HIS A 290 1.65 -0.38 0.21
C HIS A 290 0.37 0.41 0.00
N THR A 291 0.44 1.75 0.05
CA THR A 291 -0.68 2.67 -0.12
C THR A 291 -1.95 2.29 0.67
N CYS A 292 -3.10 2.85 0.36
CA CYS A 292 -4.41 2.52 0.94
C CYS A 292 -4.34 2.11 2.43
N THR A 293 -3.76 3.00 3.26
CA THR A 293 -3.43 2.77 4.69
C THR A 293 -4.57 2.09 5.46
N GLU A 294 -5.80 2.57 5.28
CA GLU A 294 -6.97 2.16 6.04
C GLU A 294 -7.36 0.69 5.77
N VAL A 295 -7.18 0.26 4.52
CA VAL A 295 -7.43 -1.13 4.11
C VAL A 295 -6.23 -2.01 4.49
N GLY A 296 -5.01 -1.56 4.15
CA GLY A 296 -3.77 -2.26 4.44
C GLY A 296 -3.61 -2.59 5.93
N ALA A 297 -4.04 -1.67 6.81
CA ALA A 297 -4.01 -1.87 8.26
C ALA A 297 -4.87 -3.07 8.71
N GLN A 298 -6.06 -3.22 8.14
CA GLN A 298 -6.96 -4.34 8.44
C GLN A 298 -6.33 -5.69 8.01
N LEU A 299 -5.62 -5.69 6.87
CA LEU A 299 -5.01 -6.89 6.31
C LEU A 299 -3.76 -7.31 7.09
N VAL A 300 -2.84 -6.37 7.34
CA VAL A 300 -1.60 -6.66 8.09
C VAL A 300 -1.93 -7.16 9.51
N ALA A 301 -2.95 -6.62 10.15
CA ALA A 301 -3.41 -7.10 11.45
C ALA A 301 -4.03 -8.51 11.39
N GLY A 302 -4.66 -8.87 10.25
CA GLY A 302 -5.39 -10.13 10.07
C GLY A 302 -4.53 -11.32 9.64
N ILE A 303 -3.23 -11.14 9.39
CA ILE A 303 -2.32 -12.21 8.95
C ILE A 303 -1.21 -12.46 9.96
N ARG A 304 -0.69 -13.68 9.96
CA ARG A 304 0.34 -14.11 10.92
C ARG A 304 1.72 -13.47 10.64
N ASN A 305 2.07 -13.29 9.38
CA ASN A 305 3.34 -12.71 8.92
C ASN A 305 3.25 -11.22 8.60
N GLY A 306 2.24 -10.51 9.12
CA GLY A 306 2.10 -9.07 9.00
C GLY A 306 3.23 -8.33 9.74
N LEU A 307 3.87 -7.38 9.07
CA LEU A 307 5.02 -6.66 9.60
C LEU A 307 4.66 -5.25 10.07
N THR A 308 4.25 -4.42 9.14
CA THR A 308 3.92 -3.00 9.39
C THR A 308 3.08 -2.45 8.24
N VAL A 309 2.45 -1.30 8.46
CA VAL A 309 1.57 -0.64 7.49
C VAL A 309 2.22 0.65 7.01
N GLU A 310 2.21 0.87 5.70
CA GLU A 310 2.53 2.17 5.15
C GLU A 310 1.44 3.18 5.51
N TYR A 311 1.82 4.24 6.20
CA TYR A 311 0.91 5.32 6.51
C TYR A 311 1.10 6.48 5.54
N LEU A 312 0.08 6.72 4.74
CA LEU A 312 -0.03 7.82 3.78
C LEU A 312 -1.39 8.52 3.99
N PRO A 313 -1.40 9.78 4.47
CA PRO A 313 -2.65 10.48 4.81
C PRO A 313 -3.40 11.03 3.59
N TRP A 314 -3.08 10.56 2.39
CA TRP A 314 -3.54 11.19 1.15
C TRP A 314 -5.04 11.03 0.89
N ALA A 315 -5.63 9.90 1.33
CA ALA A 315 -7.06 9.62 1.17
C ALA A 315 -7.89 10.05 2.40
N GLU A 316 -7.26 10.34 3.55
CA GLU A 316 -7.95 10.67 4.80
C GLU A 316 -9.06 11.72 4.66
N PRO A 317 -8.86 12.84 3.91
CA PRO A 317 -9.90 13.86 3.76
C PRO A 317 -11.16 13.37 3.03
N LEU A 318 -11.15 12.18 2.43
CA LEU A 318 -12.32 11.58 1.76
C LEU A 318 -13.22 10.79 2.73
N PHE A 319 -12.78 10.60 3.99
CA PHE A 319 -13.48 9.81 5.00
C PHE A 319 -13.86 10.65 6.20
N GLN A 320 -14.97 10.32 6.86
CA GLN A 320 -15.44 11.04 8.06
C GLN A 320 -14.56 10.77 9.27
N GLU A 321 -14.04 9.56 9.41
CA GLU A 321 -13.15 9.17 10.49
C GLU A 321 -11.96 8.40 9.91
N VAL A 322 -10.77 8.70 10.43
CA VAL A 322 -9.53 8.05 10.01
C VAL A 322 -8.80 7.45 11.19
N PRO A 323 -8.08 6.35 11.00
CA PRO A 323 -7.27 5.74 12.03
C PRO A 323 -6.21 6.71 12.56
N GLN A 324 -5.93 6.64 13.87
CA GLN A 324 -4.92 7.48 14.52
C GLN A 324 -3.72 6.66 14.96
N VAL A 325 -2.52 7.24 14.81
CA VAL A 325 -1.26 6.63 15.26
C VAL A 325 -0.97 7.06 16.69
N LYS A 326 -0.65 6.09 17.54
CA LYS A 326 -0.17 6.31 18.90
C LYS A 326 0.96 5.33 19.20
N ASP A 327 2.08 5.85 19.70
CA ASP A 327 3.26 5.05 20.06
C ASP A 327 3.70 4.04 18.98
N GLY A 328 3.75 4.51 17.73
CA GLY A 328 4.13 3.71 16.55
C GLY A 328 3.09 2.73 16.06
N ARG A 329 1.87 2.74 16.61
CA ARG A 329 0.80 1.83 16.23
C ARG A 329 -0.43 2.57 15.73
N LEU A 330 -0.99 2.09 14.63
CA LEU A 330 -2.22 2.58 14.03
C LEU A 330 -3.43 1.85 14.64
N GLY A 331 -4.42 2.59 15.11
CA GLY A 331 -5.68 2.04 15.61
C GLY A 331 -6.54 1.49 14.47
N LEU A 332 -7.26 0.40 14.71
CA LEU A 332 -8.18 -0.20 13.72
C LEU A 332 -9.62 0.13 14.06
N SER A 333 -10.41 0.45 13.04
CA SER A 333 -11.85 0.69 13.20
C SER A 333 -12.54 -0.54 13.77
N GLN A 334 -13.43 -0.33 14.75
CA GLN A 334 -14.26 -1.41 15.31
C GLN A 334 -15.64 -1.49 14.65
N ARG A 335 -15.91 -0.67 13.64
CA ARG A 335 -17.15 -0.73 12.85
C ARG A 335 -17.13 -1.93 11.93
N PRO A 336 -18.29 -2.53 11.63
CA PRO A 336 -18.38 -3.58 10.61
C PRO A 336 -17.84 -3.12 9.26
N GLY A 337 -17.27 -4.04 8.50
CA GLY A 337 -16.63 -3.72 7.22
C GLY A 337 -15.21 -3.22 7.40
N LEU A 338 -14.79 -2.36 6.50
CA LEU A 338 -13.55 -1.58 6.60
C LEU A 338 -13.64 -0.46 7.65
N GLY A 339 -14.87 -0.15 8.08
CA GLY A 339 -15.15 0.97 8.96
C GLY A 339 -14.96 2.34 8.29
N LEU A 340 -14.91 2.37 6.97
CA LEU A 340 -14.78 3.58 6.18
C LEU A 340 -16.16 4.17 5.89
N GLU A 341 -16.34 5.44 6.18
CA GLU A 341 -17.53 6.21 5.83
C GLU A 341 -17.11 7.41 4.97
N LEU A 342 -17.63 7.48 3.75
CA LEU A 342 -17.28 8.54 2.81
C LEU A 342 -17.85 9.88 3.29
N ASP A 343 -17.02 10.93 3.22
CA ASP A 343 -17.46 12.30 3.35
C ASP A 343 -17.96 12.82 1.97
N GLU A 344 -19.29 12.86 1.80
CA GLU A 344 -19.93 13.30 0.54
C GLU A 344 -19.58 14.74 0.19
N ALA A 345 -19.37 15.61 1.18
CA ALA A 345 -18.97 17.00 0.96
C ALA A 345 -17.52 17.07 0.47
N ALA A 346 -16.64 16.26 1.04
CA ALA A 346 -15.25 16.17 0.63
C ALA A 346 -15.11 15.55 -0.77
N LEU A 347 -15.86 14.50 -1.09
CA LEU A 347 -15.88 13.91 -2.44
C LEU A 347 -16.25 14.97 -3.48
N LYS A 348 -17.28 15.76 -3.24
CA LYS A 348 -17.71 16.86 -4.12
C LYS A 348 -16.67 17.98 -4.18
N ARG A 349 -16.04 18.32 -3.03
CA ARG A 349 -15.03 19.38 -2.94
C ARG A 349 -13.75 19.05 -3.73
N PHE A 350 -13.33 17.80 -3.69
CA PHE A 350 -12.08 17.32 -4.31
C PHE A 350 -12.31 16.63 -5.66
N GLU A 351 -13.53 16.69 -6.18
CA GLU A 351 -13.87 16.09 -7.48
C GLU A 351 -12.97 16.62 -8.59
N TYR A 352 -12.44 15.69 -9.40
CA TYR A 352 -11.53 15.97 -10.51
C TYR A 352 -12.13 15.46 -11.82
N HIS A 353 -12.21 16.31 -12.86
CA HIS A 353 -12.86 16.03 -14.15
C HIS A 353 -11.86 15.74 -15.29
#